data_63c9e70c7ade86a66608143aa19946b2
#
_entry.id   63c9e70c7ade86a66608143aa19946b2
#
_cell.length_a   1.000
_cell.length_b   1.000
_cell.length_c   1.000
_cell.angle_alpha   90.00
_cell.angle_beta   90.00
_cell.angle_gamma   90.00
#
_symmetry.space_group_name_H-M   'P 1'
#
loop_
_entity.id
_entity.type
_entity.pdbx_description
1 polymer ?
#
loop_
_entity_poly.entity_id
_entity_poly.type
_entity_poly.pdbx_seq_one_letter_code
_entity_poly.pdbx_strand_id
1 'polypeptide(L)'
;MSLGVLNNISALYAENNLNQTQSSLQNVLTQLSSGSRINSGADDAAGLSLANGLSANSAALTQSATNASEGVGLLQVADGALSQVTNLLNRAVTLATEASNGTLNSTQDSAANSEYQSILDEISCS
;
A
#
# COMPACT_ATOMS: atom_id res chain seq x y z
N MET A 1 30.22 62.58 -28.72
CA MET A 1 29.25 61.70 -28.14
C MET A 1 28.02 62.53 -27.79
N SER A 2 26.95 62.40 -28.55
CA SER A 2 25.69 63.12 -28.25
C SER A 2 24.99 62.35 -27.11
N LEU A 3 24.93 62.94 -25.93
CA LEU A 3 24.09 62.53 -24.85
C LEU A 3 22.65 62.86 -25.22
N GLY A 4 22.01 61.97 -25.96
CA GLY A 4 20.58 62.11 -26.26
C GLY A 4 19.80 61.73 -24.96
N VAL A 5 19.29 62.76 -24.28
CA VAL A 5 18.50 62.58 -23.03
C VAL A 5 17.18 61.85 -23.28
N LEU A 6 16.71 61.80 -24.55
CA LEU A 6 15.44 61.18 -24.96
C LEU A 6 15.57 59.73 -25.45
N ASN A 7 16.77 59.21 -25.77
CA ASN A 7 17.00 57.86 -26.24
C ASN A 7 18.33 57.33 -25.68
N ASN A 8 18.31 56.91 -24.42
CA ASN A 8 19.47 56.26 -23.80
C ASN A 8 19.39 54.75 -24.04
N ILE A 9 20.00 54.29 -25.15
CA ILE A 9 20.05 52.86 -25.53
C ILE A 9 20.66 52.01 -24.41
N SER A 10 21.65 52.53 -23.69
CA SER A 10 22.25 51.79 -22.54
C SER A 10 21.29 51.60 -21.38
N ALA A 11 20.41 52.60 -21.13
CA ALA A 11 19.36 52.46 -20.11
C ALA A 11 18.31 51.40 -20.51
N LEU A 12 17.92 51.37 -21.81
CA LEU A 12 17.00 50.36 -22.34
C LEU A 12 17.60 48.94 -22.24
N TYR A 13 18.88 48.76 -22.55
CA TYR A 13 19.58 47.49 -22.37
C TYR A 13 19.64 47.08 -20.90
N ALA A 14 19.90 47.99 -19.99
CA ALA A 14 19.92 47.72 -18.56
C ALA A 14 18.53 47.31 -18.05
N GLU A 15 17.47 47.98 -18.50
CA GLU A 15 16.07 47.64 -18.13
C GLU A 15 15.67 46.26 -18.65
N ASN A 16 16.00 45.93 -19.93
CA ASN A 16 15.72 44.60 -20.47
C ASN A 16 16.47 43.51 -19.73
N ASN A 17 17.73 43.71 -19.39
CA ASN A 17 18.51 42.73 -18.61
C ASN A 17 17.95 42.57 -17.18
N LEU A 18 17.49 43.66 -16.57
CA LEU A 18 16.86 43.61 -15.24
C LEU A 18 15.55 42.81 -15.27
N ASN A 19 14.69 43.05 -16.25
CA ASN A 19 13.44 42.33 -16.44
C ASN A 19 13.68 40.83 -16.67
N GLN A 20 14.69 40.46 -17.47
CA GLN A 20 15.06 39.07 -17.72
C GLN A 20 15.61 38.41 -16.46
N THR A 21 16.44 39.11 -15.71
CA THR A 21 16.98 38.63 -14.43
C THR A 21 15.85 38.41 -13.40
N GLN A 22 14.90 39.34 -13.33
CA GLN A 22 13.75 39.24 -12.43
C GLN A 22 12.86 38.05 -12.78
N SER A 23 12.59 37.78 -14.06
CA SER A 23 11.86 36.60 -14.52
C SER A 23 12.60 35.30 -14.16
N SER A 24 13.91 35.28 -14.38
CA SER A 24 14.74 34.12 -14.01
C SER A 24 14.74 33.88 -12.49
N LEU A 25 14.80 34.96 -11.70
CA LEU A 25 14.73 34.85 -10.24
C LEU A 25 13.40 34.28 -9.74
N GLN A 26 12.29 34.74 -10.35
CA GLN A 26 10.96 34.21 -10.03
C GLN A 26 10.86 32.70 -10.31
N ASN A 27 11.40 32.23 -11.45
CA ASN A 27 11.43 30.82 -11.80
C ASN A 27 12.25 30.01 -10.80
N VAL A 28 13.44 30.50 -10.42
CA VAL A 28 14.28 29.83 -9.41
C VAL A 28 13.60 29.80 -8.04
N LEU A 29 12.94 30.87 -7.62
CA LEU A 29 12.18 30.91 -6.37
C LEU A 29 11.00 29.91 -6.39
N THR A 30 10.32 29.77 -7.51
CA THR A 30 9.26 28.78 -7.68
C THR A 30 9.80 27.36 -7.57
N GLN A 31 10.92 27.06 -8.22
CA GLN A 31 11.60 25.77 -8.15
C GLN A 31 12.09 25.45 -6.71
N LEU A 32 12.64 26.44 -6.03
CA LEU A 32 13.12 26.28 -4.65
C LEU A 32 11.96 26.06 -3.67
N SER A 33 10.87 26.81 -3.84
CA SER A 33 9.68 26.71 -2.99
C SER A 33 8.93 25.38 -3.16
N SER A 34 8.85 24.88 -4.40
CA SER A 34 8.21 23.59 -4.70
C SER A 34 9.11 22.39 -4.45
N GLY A 35 10.43 22.58 -4.35
CA GLY A 35 11.42 21.50 -4.30
C GLY A 35 11.53 20.71 -5.62
N SER A 36 10.84 21.12 -6.67
CA SER A 36 10.83 20.47 -7.97
C SER A 36 11.47 21.36 -9.04
N ARG A 37 12.33 20.77 -9.88
CA ARG A 37 12.97 21.46 -10.99
C ARG A 37 11.99 21.75 -12.14
N ILE A 38 10.97 20.91 -12.31
CA ILE A 38 9.95 20.98 -13.35
C ILE A 38 8.61 21.26 -12.66
N ASN A 39 8.08 22.45 -12.81
CA ASN A 39 6.83 22.88 -12.19
C ASN A 39 5.70 23.08 -13.21
N SER A 40 6.06 23.26 -14.47
CA SER A 40 5.09 23.47 -15.55
C SER A 40 5.49 22.71 -16.83
N GLY A 41 4.50 22.43 -17.67
CA GLY A 41 4.76 21.86 -19.00
C GLY A 41 5.56 22.77 -19.92
N ALA A 42 5.68 24.08 -19.58
CA ALA A 42 6.52 25.04 -20.31
C ALA A 42 8.01 24.83 -19.99
N ASP A 43 8.36 24.30 -18.81
CA ASP A 43 9.74 24.05 -18.42
C ASP A 43 10.30 22.81 -19.13
N ASP A 44 9.54 21.71 -19.09
CA ASP A 44 9.86 20.45 -19.78
C ASP A 44 8.61 19.55 -19.83
N ALA A 45 7.91 19.55 -20.96
CA ALA A 45 6.71 18.76 -21.15
C ALA A 45 6.98 17.23 -21.12
N ALA A 46 8.12 16.81 -21.66
CA ALA A 46 8.50 15.40 -21.70
C ALA A 46 8.90 14.90 -20.30
N GLY A 47 9.72 15.69 -19.60
CA GLY A 47 10.13 15.39 -18.22
C GLY A 47 8.95 15.36 -17.24
N LEU A 48 8.01 16.30 -17.39
CA LEU A 48 6.79 16.33 -16.56
C LEU A 48 5.91 15.11 -16.80
N SER A 49 5.71 14.71 -18.05
CA SER A 49 4.96 13.49 -18.38
C SER A 49 5.60 12.24 -17.79
N LEU A 50 6.92 12.13 -17.90
CA LEU A 50 7.67 11.01 -17.31
C LEU A 50 7.60 11.00 -15.78
N ALA A 51 7.75 12.15 -15.14
CA ALA A 51 7.65 12.28 -13.69
C ALA A 51 6.26 11.88 -13.17
N ASN A 52 5.21 12.33 -13.85
CA ASN A 52 3.83 11.94 -13.52
C ASN A 52 3.60 10.44 -13.72
N GLY A 53 4.12 9.85 -14.80
CA GLY A 53 4.03 8.40 -15.05
C GLY A 53 4.76 7.59 -13.98
N LEU A 54 5.96 8.01 -13.59
CA LEU A 54 6.71 7.35 -12.50
C LEU A 54 6.02 7.50 -11.15
N SER A 55 5.44 8.68 -10.87
CA SER A 55 4.67 8.90 -9.64
C SER A 55 3.43 8.01 -9.58
N ALA A 56 2.69 7.88 -10.69
CA ALA A 56 1.55 6.97 -10.80
C ALA A 56 1.96 5.50 -10.60
N ASN A 57 3.07 5.08 -11.23
CA ASN A 57 3.61 3.73 -11.04
C ASN A 57 4.05 3.48 -9.59
N SER A 58 4.70 4.45 -8.96
CA SER A 58 5.09 4.35 -7.55
C SER A 58 3.87 4.20 -6.63
N ALA A 59 2.81 4.98 -6.87
CA ALA A 59 1.57 4.86 -6.13
C ALA A 59 0.90 3.48 -6.34
N ALA A 60 0.87 2.98 -7.59
CA ALA A 60 0.33 1.66 -7.90
C ALA A 60 1.13 0.53 -7.23
N LEU A 61 2.46 0.62 -7.21
CA LEU A 61 3.31 -0.35 -6.52
C LEU A 61 3.12 -0.33 -5.01
N THR A 62 2.97 0.86 -4.42
CA THR A 62 2.68 1.02 -3.00
C THR A 62 1.33 0.38 -2.64
N GLN A 63 0.29 0.61 -3.46
CA GLN A 63 -1.00 -0.04 -3.27
C GLN A 63 -0.92 -1.55 -3.43
N SER A 64 -0.15 -2.04 -4.41
CA SER A 64 0.07 -3.48 -4.60
C SER A 64 0.75 -4.13 -3.40
N ALA A 65 1.74 -3.44 -2.80
CA ALA A 65 2.40 -3.91 -1.58
C ALA A 65 1.42 -3.96 -0.38
N THR A 66 0.54 -2.96 -0.26
CA THR A 66 -0.51 -2.96 0.76
C THR A 66 -1.48 -4.13 0.57
N ASN A 67 -1.98 -4.33 -0.65
CA ASN A 67 -2.88 -5.44 -0.97
C ASN A 67 -2.21 -6.81 -0.72
N ALA A 68 -0.92 -6.95 -1.02
CA ALA A 68 -0.17 -8.17 -0.72
C ALA A 68 -0.05 -8.41 0.79
N SER A 69 0.20 -7.35 1.58
CA SER A 69 0.24 -7.45 3.04
C SER A 69 -1.10 -7.84 3.65
N GLU A 70 -2.19 -7.27 3.12
CA GLU A 70 -3.56 -7.64 3.52
C GLU A 70 -3.86 -9.10 3.16
N GLY A 71 -3.44 -9.55 1.96
CA GLY A 71 -3.57 -10.95 1.56
C GLY A 71 -2.81 -11.90 2.47
N VAL A 72 -1.60 -11.54 2.91
CA VAL A 72 -0.84 -12.33 3.91
C VAL A 72 -1.59 -12.38 5.23
N GLY A 73 -2.18 -11.27 5.69
CA GLY A 73 -3.00 -11.24 6.90
C GLY A 73 -4.21 -12.18 6.81
N LEU A 74 -4.89 -12.22 5.66
CA LEU A 74 -6.00 -13.15 5.43
C LEU A 74 -5.53 -14.62 5.49
N LEU A 75 -4.39 -14.92 4.88
CA LEU A 75 -3.82 -16.27 4.92
C LEU A 75 -3.42 -16.70 6.33
N GLN A 76 -2.92 -15.79 7.17
CA GLN A 76 -2.61 -16.07 8.57
C GLN A 76 -3.87 -16.39 9.38
N VAL A 77 -4.98 -15.69 9.12
CA VAL A 77 -6.27 -16.01 9.75
C VAL A 77 -6.76 -17.39 9.32
N ALA A 78 -6.66 -17.72 8.02
CA ALA A 78 -7.03 -19.02 7.51
C ALA A 78 -6.15 -20.15 8.08
N ASP A 79 -4.84 -19.93 8.22
CA ASP A 79 -3.91 -20.88 8.83
C ASP A 79 -4.27 -21.15 10.30
N GLY A 80 -4.63 -20.08 11.04
CA GLY A 80 -5.12 -20.20 12.41
C GLY A 80 -6.40 -21.03 12.51
N ALA A 81 -7.37 -20.83 11.63
CA ALA A 81 -8.60 -21.60 11.57
C ALA A 81 -8.32 -23.08 11.24
N LEU A 82 -7.48 -23.34 10.23
CA LEU A 82 -7.08 -24.71 9.87
C LEU A 82 -6.34 -25.43 11.01
N SER A 83 -5.55 -24.71 11.79
CA SER A 83 -4.89 -25.27 12.97
C SER A 83 -5.92 -25.70 14.03
N GLN A 84 -6.98 -24.93 14.25
CA GLN A 84 -8.08 -25.31 15.14
C GLN A 84 -8.84 -26.53 14.63
N VAL A 85 -9.19 -26.56 13.34
CA VAL A 85 -9.83 -27.73 12.72
C VAL A 85 -8.96 -28.99 12.88
N THR A 86 -7.65 -28.87 12.70
CA THR A 86 -6.72 -29.99 12.90
C THR A 86 -6.75 -30.50 14.35
N ASN A 87 -6.80 -29.59 15.32
CA ASN A 87 -6.91 -29.98 16.74
C ASN A 87 -8.24 -30.69 17.06
N LEU A 88 -9.35 -30.19 16.50
CA LEU A 88 -10.67 -30.81 16.62
C LEU A 88 -10.71 -32.20 16.00
N LEU A 89 -10.12 -32.36 14.80
CA LEU A 89 -10.00 -33.67 14.15
C LEU A 89 -9.17 -34.68 14.98
N ASN A 90 -8.05 -34.24 15.54
CA ASN A 90 -7.24 -35.09 16.43
C ASN A 90 -8.03 -35.52 17.68
N ARG A 91 -8.84 -34.60 18.23
CA ARG A 91 -9.71 -34.95 19.37
C ARG A 91 -10.80 -35.93 18.95
N ALA A 92 -11.42 -35.74 17.79
CA ALA A 92 -12.41 -36.67 17.24
C ALA A 92 -11.83 -38.07 17.03
N VAL A 93 -10.60 -38.18 16.50
CA VAL A 93 -9.90 -39.46 16.33
C VAL A 93 -9.64 -40.14 17.69
N THR A 94 -9.25 -39.34 18.69
CA THR A 94 -9.03 -39.85 20.05
C THR A 94 -10.31 -40.46 20.63
N LEU A 95 -11.43 -39.71 20.57
CA LEU A 95 -12.74 -40.18 21.06
C LEU A 95 -13.21 -41.43 20.31
N ALA A 96 -13.06 -41.46 18.98
CA ALA A 96 -13.41 -42.63 18.18
C ALA A 96 -12.56 -43.87 18.56
N THR A 97 -11.27 -43.67 18.84
CA THR A 97 -10.37 -44.76 19.28
C THR A 97 -10.74 -45.28 20.66
N GLU A 98 -11.06 -44.37 21.60
CA GLU A 98 -11.53 -44.75 22.94
C GLU A 98 -12.84 -45.54 22.87
N ALA A 99 -13.80 -45.10 22.06
CA ALA A 99 -15.06 -45.82 21.88
C ALA A 99 -14.86 -47.21 21.23
N SER A 100 -13.94 -47.31 20.25
CA SER A 100 -13.62 -48.57 19.57
C SER A 100 -12.95 -49.61 20.45
N ASN A 101 -12.27 -49.22 21.55
CA ASN A 101 -11.58 -50.13 22.44
C ASN A 101 -12.52 -50.96 23.34
N GLY A 102 -13.83 -50.65 23.35
CA GLY A 102 -14.84 -51.42 24.12
C GLY A 102 -14.68 -51.36 25.65
N THR A 103 -13.90 -50.41 26.16
CA THR A 103 -13.66 -50.24 27.60
C THR A 103 -14.64 -49.26 28.26
N LEU A 104 -15.42 -48.54 27.47
CA LEU A 104 -16.41 -47.57 27.91
C LEU A 104 -17.72 -48.26 28.35
N ASN A 105 -18.31 -47.75 29.41
CA ASN A 105 -19.69 -48.12 29.74
C ASN A 105 -20.69 -47.29 28.90
N SER A 106 -21.96 -47.68 28.88
CA SER A 106 -22.98 -47.03 28.06
C SER A 106 -23.18 -45.53 28.30
N THR A 107 -22.91 -45.06 29.53
CA THR A 107 -23.00 -43.64 29.88
C THR A 107 -21.79 -42.87 29.34
N GLN A 108 -20.60 -43.48 29.40
CA GLN A 108 -19.37 -42.90 28.86
C GLN A 108 -19.39 -42.85 27.32
N ASP A 109 -19.92 -43.90 26.69
CA ASP A 109 -20.09 -43.96 25.24
C ASP A 109 -21.06 -42.88 24.74
N SER A 110 -22.19 -42.67 25.45
CA SER A 110 -23.11 -41.56 25.15
C SER A 110 -22.45 -40.19 25.30
N ALA A 111 -21.62 -39.99 26.32
CA ALA A 111 -20.90 -38.73 26.52
C ALA A 111 -19.87 -38.49 25.42
N ALA A 112 -19.08 -39.51 25.05
CA ALA A 112 -18.12 -39.45 23.97
C ALA A 112 -18.80 -39.13 22.61
N ASN A 113 -19.94 -39.74 22.34
CA ASN A 113 -20.72 -39.45 21.13
C ASN A 113 -21.28 -38.01 21.11
N SER A 114 -21.72 -37.50 22.26
CA SER A 114 -22.18 -36.12 22.38
C SER A 114 -21.06 -35.11 22.11
N GLU A 115 -19.85 -35.38 22.67
CA GLU A 115 -18.66 -34.56 22.41
C GLU A 115 -18.25 -34.63 20.91
N TYR A 116 -18.29 -35.81 20.33
CA TYR A 116 -17.98 -35.99 18.89
C TYR A 116 -18.95 -35.22 18.00
N GLN A 117 -20.24 -35.20 18.30
CA GLN A 117 -21.24 -34.41 17.57
C GLN A 117 -20.96 -32.92 17.71
N SER A 118 -20.59 -32.44 18.90
CA SER A 118 -20.22 -31.03 19.11
C SER A 118 -19.00 -30.63 18.29
N ILE A 119 -18.00 -31.52 18.17
CA ILE A 119 -16.82 -31.29 17.31
C ILE A 119 -17.22 -31.19 15.83
N LEU A 120 -18.12 -32.04 15.34
CA LEU A 120 -18.61 -32.00 13.98
C LEU A 120 -19.36 -30.69 13.69
N ASP A 121 -20.20 -30.23 14.62
CA ASP A 121 -20.93 -28.99 14.51
C ASP A 121 -19.97 -27.78 14.46
N GLU A 122 -18.93 -27.78 15.29
CA GLU A 122 -17.93 -26.70 15.30
C GLU A 122 -17.10 -26.66 14.02
N ILE A 123 -16.70 -27.84 13.48
CA ILE A 123 -16.00 -27.91 12.19
C ILE A 123 -16.90 -27.44 11.04
N SER A 124 -18.20 -27.67 11.10
CA SER A 124 -19.14 -27.24 10.05
C SER A 124 -19.40 -25.74 10.08
N CYS A 125 -19.17 -25.07 11.21
CA CYS A 125 -19.31 -23.63 11.40
C CYS A 125 -18.02 -22.84 11.15
N SER A 126 -16.86 -23.48 11.12
CA SER A 126 -15.55 -22.88 10.83
C SER A 126 -15.33 -22.65 9.34
#